data_8b294fb1775c13da4895f446f7e5f71e
#
_entry.id   8b294fb1775c13da4895f446f7e5f71e
#
_cell.length_a   1.000
_cell.length_b   1.000
_cell.length_c   1.000
_cell.angle_alpha   90.00
_cell.angle_beta   90.00
_cell.angle_gamma   90.00
#
_symmetry.space_group_name_H-M   'P 1'
#
loop_
_entity.id
_entity.type
_entity.pdbx_description
1 polymer ?
#
loop_
_entity_poly.entity_id
_entity_poly.type
_entity_poly.pdbx_seq_one_letter_code
_entity_poly.pdbx_strand_id
1 'polypeptide(L)'
;MTKISFCGISGSGMSALAQIRLHQGYEVRGSDRSFDQGKDQSNKQALEKLGIKIYPQDGSAITDDLDVLYVSTAVEDTIPDVKAALGKNIPIRKRSDLLADIFHGYGDNIA
;
A
#
# COMPACT_ATOMS: atom_id res chain seq x y z
N MET A 1 -5.58 6.29 -14.46
CA MET A 1 -5.75 6.17 -13.00
C MET A 1 -4.45 5.68 -12.39
N THR A 2 -3.97 6.38 -11.37
CA THR A 2 -2.75 5.96 -10.67
C THR A 2 -3.04 4.72 -9.82
N LYS A 3 -2.18 3.73 -9.94
CA LYS A 3 -2.33 2.44 -9.26
C LYS A 3 -1.24 2.31 -8.20
N ILE A 4 -1.63 2.11 -6.97
CA ILE A 4 -0.70 2.00 -5.85
C ILE A 4 -0.99 0.76 -5.02
N SER A 5 0.06 0.19 -4.44
CA SER A 5 -0.06 -0.97 -3.56
C SER A 5 0.59 -0.68 -2.22
N PHE A 6 0.02 -1.25 -1.17
CA PHE A 6 0.51 -1.11 0.21
C PHE A 6 0.95 -2.48 0.72
N CYS A 7 2.22 -2.62 1.02
CA CYS A 7 2.75 -3.82 1.66
C CYS A 7 2.67 -3.62 3.17
N GLY A 8 1.96 -4.51 3.87
CA GLY A 8 1.69 -4.34 5.29
C GLY A 8 0.47 -3.46 5.56
N ILE A 9 -0.56 -3.57 4.73
CA ILE A 9 -1.71 -2.65 4.75
C ILE A 9 -2.51 -2.70 6.06
N SER A 10 -2.45 -3.81 6.81
CA SER A 10 -3.16 -3.90 8.10
C SER A 10 -2.42 -3.18 9.22
N GLY A 11 -1.18 -2.76 8.96
CA GLY A 11 -0.39 -2.07 9.96
C GLY A 11 -1.01 -0.79 10.44
N SER A 12 -0.66 -0.39 11.67
CA SER A 12 -1.17 0.84 12.27
C SER A 12 -0.87 2.05 11.39
N GLY A 13 -1.90 2.78 11.01
CA GLY A 13 -1.77 3.94 10.15
C GLY A 13 -1.73 3.63 8.66
N MET A 14 -1.30 2.44 8.25
CA MET A 14 -1.23 2.11 6.83
C MET A 14 -2.62 1.99 6.20
N SER A 15 -3.55 1.33 6.89
CA SER A 15 -4.92 1.21 6.38
C SER A 15 -5.60 2.57 6.27
N ALA A 16 -5.34 3.48 7.19
CA ALA A 16 -5.89 4.83 7.13
C ALA A 16 -5.33 5.60 5.93
N LEU A 17 -4.02 5.49 5.68
CA LEU A 17 -3.39 6.14 4.53
C LEU A 17 -3.90 5.56 3.21
N ALA A 18 -4.13 4.25 3.17
CA ALA A 18 -4.71 3.60 1.99
C ALA A 18 -6.11 4.15 1.69
N GLN A 19 -6.92 4.35 2.73
CA GLN A 19 -8.26 4.91 2.57
C GLN A 19 -8.21 6.34 2.08
N ILE A 20 -7.27 7.15 2.57
CA ILE A 20 -7.10 8.53 2.08
C ILE A 20 -6.79 8.53 0.59
N ARG A 21 -5.86 7.69 0.14
CA ARG A 21 -5.52 7.60 -1.27
C ARG A 21 -6.70 7.12 -2.11
N LEU A 22 -7.48 6.16 -1.60
CA LEU A 22 -8.66 5.68 -2.29
C LEU A 22 -9.67 6.83 -2.50
N HIS A 23 -9.89 7.65 -1.49
CA HIS A 23 -10.76 8.82 -1.59
C HIS A 23 -10.23 9.85 -2.58
N GLN A 24 -8.93 9.90 -2.79
CA GLN A 24 -8.30 10.80 -3.74
C GLN A 24 -8.39 10.30 -5.19
N GLY A 25 -9.02 9.15 -5.40
CA GLY A 25 -9.25 8.62 -6.74
C GLY A 25 -8.20 7.63 -7.23
N TYR A 26 -7.27 7.21 -6.38
CA TYR A 26 -6.29 6.20 -6.77
C TYR A 26 -6.90 4.80 -6.74
N GLU A 27 -6.39 3.91 -7.61
CA GLU A 27 -6.67 2.50 -7.48
C GLU A 27 -5.73 1.95 -6.41
N VAL A 28 -6.30 1.42 -5.33
CA VAL A 28 -5.52 1.00 -4.16
C VAL A 28 -5.58 -0.51 -4.03
N ARG A 29 -4.41 -1.11 -3.86
CA ARG A 29 -4.23 -2.53 -3.56
C ARG A 29 -3.44 -2.65 -2.27
N GLY A 30 -3.47 -3.84 -1.70
CA GLY A 30 -2.67 -4.09 -0.52
C GLY A 30 -2.45 -5.57 -0.29
N SER A 31 -1.44 -5.85 0.52
CA SER A 31 -1.15 -7.19 1.01
C SER A 31 -0.72 -7.08 2.46
N ASP A 32 -0.89 -8.17 3.18
CA ASP A 32 -0.44 -8.23 4.56
C ASP A 32 -0.23 -9.68 4.98
N ARG A 33 0.89 -9.92 5.63
CA ARG A 33 1.23 -11.25 6.12
C ARG A 33 0.17 -11.76 7.10
N SER A 34 -0.38 -10.88 7.92
CA SER A 34 -1.44 -11.24 8.88
C SER A 34 -2.66 -11.79 8.17
N PHE A 35 -3.05 -11.17 7.05
CA PHE A 35 -4.19 -11.65 6.27
C PHE A 35 -3.93 -13.04 5.70
N ASP A 36 -2.71 -13.27 5.22
CA ASP A 36 -2.32 -14.59 4.68
C ASP A 36 -2.36 -15.66 5.76
N GLN A 37 -2.12 -15.28 7.01
CA GLN A 37 -2.16 -16.19 8.15
C GLN A 37 -3.56 -16.37 8.73
N GLY A 38 -4.56 -15.74 8.12
CA GLY A 38 -5.93 -15.80 8.61
C GLY A 38 -6.23 -14.87 9.77
N LYS A 39 -5.34 -13.91 10.05
CA LYS A 39 -5.51 -12.92 11.11
C LYS A 39 -6.14 -11.65 10.53
N ASP A 40 -6.70 -10.82 11.41
CA ASP A 40 -7.25 -9.51 11.06
C ASP A 40 -8.27 -9.56 9.92
N GLN A 41 -9.03 -10.63 9.82
CA GLN A 41 -9.99 -10.83 8.73
C GLN A 41 -11.08 -9.76 8.71
N SER A 42 -11.47 -9.25 9.87
CA SER A 42 -12.45 -8.15 9.95
C SER A 42 -11.93 -6.90 9.25
N ASN A 43 -10.65 -6.57 9.47
CA ASN A 43 -10.01 -5.43 8.83
C ASN A 43 -9.88 -5.66 7.32
N LYS A 44 -9.48 -6.87 6.93
CA LYS A 44 -9.41 -7.23 5.51
C LYS A 44 -10.76 -7.02 4.82
N GLN A 45 -11.83 -7.53 5.41
CA GLN A 45 -13.17 -7.38 4.86
C GLN A 45 -13.61 -5.92 4.79
N ALA A 46 -13.29 -5.14 5.81
CA ALA A 46 -13.62 -3.72 5.82
C ALA A 46 -12.91 -2.97 4.68
N LEU A 47 -11.64 -3.26 4.46
CA LEU A 47 -10.87 -2.65 3.37
C LEU A 47 -11.44 -3.07 2.00
N GLU A 48 -11.78 -4.34 1.84
CA GLU A 48 -12.36 -4.83 0.59
C GLU A 48 -13.71 -4.17 0.29
N LYS A 49 -14.53 -3.93 1.32
CA LYS A 49 -15.82 -3.25 1.16
C LYS A 49 -15.66 -1.82 0.67
N LEU A 50 -14.54 -1.17 1.00
CA LEU A 50 -14.27 0.19 0.54
C LEU A 50 -13.82 0.24 -0.91
N GLY A 51 -13.44 -0.91 -1.48
CA GLY A 51 -12.95 -0.97 -2.84
C GLY A 51 -11.45 -1.21 -2.96
N ILE A 52 -10.76 -1.43 -1.83
CA ILE A 52 -9.34 -1.76 -1.82
C ILE A 52 -9.20 -3.24 -2.15
N LYS A 53 -8.35 -3.56 -3.11
CA LYS A 53 -8.11 -4.94 -3.52
C LYS A 53 -7.02 -5.55 -2.66
N ILE A 54 -7.32 -6.68 -2.01
CA ILE A 54 -6.37 -7.36 -1.14
C ILE A 54 -5.84 -8.60 -1.85
N TYR A 55 -4.54 -8.73 -1.89
CA TYR A 55 -3.83 -9.83 -2.53
C TYR A 55 -2.98 -10.57 -1.50
N PRO A 56 -2.63 -11.84 -1.74
CA PRO A 56 -1.60 -12.51 -0.95
C PRO A 56 -0.27 -11.76 -1.04
N GLN A 57 0.51 -11.78 0.03
CA GLN A 57 1.82 -11.13 0.05
C GLN A 57 2.87 -12.04 -0.61
N ASP A 58 2.63 -12.39 -1.86
CA ASP A 58 3.49 -13.26 -2.67
C ASP A 58 3.94 -12.60 -3.97
N GLY A 59 3.74 -11.29 -4.07
CA GLY A 59 4.06 -10.53 -5.28
C GLY A 59 2.89 -10.36 -6.24
N SER A 60 1.74 -11.00 -5.96
CA SER A 60 0.58 -10.95 -6.87
C SER A 60 0.02 -9.55 -7.06
N ALA A 61 0.14 -8.68 -6.06
CA ALA A 61 -0.34 -7.31 -6.15
C ALA A 61 0.54 -6.44 -7.05
N ILE A 62 1.75 -6.88 -7.33
CA ILE A 62 2.73 -6.11 -8.06
C ILE A 62 2.66 -6.47 -9.53
N THR A 63 1.91 -5.68 -10.28
CA THR A 63 1.74 -5.86 -11.72
C THR A 63 2.56 -4.83 -12.48
N ASP A 64 2.74 -5.06 -13.78
CA ASP A 64 3.57 -4.18 -14.61
C ASP A 64 3.03 -2.75 -14.70
N ASP A 65 1.72 -2.59 -14.48
CA ASP A 65 1.05 -1.30 -14.54
C ASP A 65 0.98 -0.58 -13.19
N LEU A 66 1.59 -1.16 -12.15
CA LEU A 66 1.60 -0.52 -10.83
C LEU A 66 2.55 0.68 -10.84
N ASP A 67 2.10 1.79 -10.29
CA ASP A 67 2.88 3.03 -10.29
C ASP A 67 3.84 3.13 -9.11
N VAL A 68 3.45 2.62 -7.95
CA VAL A 68 4.29 2.69 -6.76
C VAL A 68 3.87 1.65 -5.72
N LEU A 69 4.86 1.15 -4.97
CA LEU A 69 4.65 0.29 -3.82
C LEU A 69 5.05 1.04 -2.55
N TYR A 70 4.13 1.15 -1.61
CA TYR A 70 4.42 1.71 -0.29
C TYR A 70 4.64 0.59 0.72
N VAL A 71 5.67 0.74 1.55
CA VAL A 71 6.01 -0.23 2.60
C VAL A 71 5.91 0.44 3.96
N SER A 72 5.55 -0.34 4.98
CA SER A 72 5.32 0.19 6.33
C SER A 72 6.60 0.51 7.09
N THR A 73 7.66 -0.23 6.78
CA THR A 73 8.94 -0.12 7.50
C THR A 73 10.10 -0.10 6.51
N ALA A 74 11.24 -0.64 6.90
CA ALA A 74 12.41 -0.71 6.03
C ALA A 74 12.12 -1.52 4.76
N VAL A 75 12.76 -1.16 3.68
CA VAL A 75 12.70 -1.92 2.43
C VAL A 75 13.54 -3.18 2.61
N GLU A 76 12.88 -4.33 2.53
CA GLU A 76 13.52 -5.64 2.66
C GLU A 76 13.25 -6.46 1.41
N ASP A 77 14.30 -6.86 0.71
CA ASP A 77 14.17 -7.61 -0.54
C ASP A 77 13.73 -9.06 -0.32
N THR A 78 13.68 -9.53 0.91
CA THR A 78 13.13 -10.84 1.26
C THR A 78 11.61 -10.87 1.21
N ILE A 79 10.96 -9.71 1.23
CA ILE A 79 9.51 -9.62 1.12
C ILE A 79 9.13 -9.80 -0.34
N PRO A 80 8.26 -10.78 -0.68
CA PRO A 80 7.91 -11.06 -2.09
C PRO A 80 7.42 -9.85 -2.87
N ASP A 81 6.61 -9.00 -2.27
CA ASP A 81 6.11 -7.79 -2.94
C ASP A 81 7.25 -6.82 -3.26
N VAL A 82 8.17 -6.64 -2.33
CA VAL A 82 9.34 -5.77 -2.53
C VAL A 82 10.23 -6.35 -3.63
N LYS A 83 10.47 -7.65 -3.58
CA LYS A 83 11.28 -8.33 -4.59
C LYS A 83 10.67 -8.17 -5.98
N ALA A 84 9.36 -8.33 -6.09
CA ALA A 84 8.65 -8.18 -7.37
C ALA A 84 8.76 -6.75 -7.89
N ALA A 85 8.61 -5.75 -7.02
CA ALA A 85 8.73 -4.35 -7.40
C ALA A 85 10.14 -4.01 -7.88
N LEU A 86 11.15 -4.51 -7.19
CA LEU A 86 12.55 -4.31 -7.60
C LEU A 86 12.80 -4.91 -8.98
N GLY A 87 12.27 -6.12 -9.23
CA GLY A 87 12.43 -6.79 -10.52
C GLY A 87 11.73 -6.09 -11.68
N LYS A 88 10.71 -5.31 -11.38
CA LYS A 88 9.93 -4.57 -12.39
C LYS A 88 10.29 -3.08 -12.45
N ASN A 89 11.27 -2.65 -11.68
CA ASN A 89 11.68 -1.24 -11.57
C ASN A 89 10.54 -0.33 -11.11
N ILE A 90 9.65 -0.84 -10.28
CA ILE A 90 8.56 -0.05 -9.70
C ILE A 90 9.10 0.71 -8.49
N PRO A 91 8.85 2.03 -8.39
CA PRO A 91 9.31 2.80 -7.24
C PRO A 91 8.76 2.23 -5.93
N ILE A 92 9.62 2.17 -4.93
CA ILE A 92 9.27 1.74 -3.58
C ILE A 92 9.46 2.92 -2.64
N ARG A 93 8.41 3.26 -1.90
CA ARG A 93 8.43 4.37 -0.96
C ARG A 93 7.97 3.90 0.41
N LYS A 94 8.46 4.55 1.44
CA LYS A 94 8.11 4.23 2.81
C LYS A 94 6.87 5.00 3.25
N ARG A 95 6.27 4.56 4.35
CA ARG A 95 5.14 5.25 4.95
C ARG A 95 5.42 6.74 5.19
N SER A 96 6.62 7.07 5.65
CA SER A 96 7.02 8.47 5.88
C SER A 96 6.98 9.29 4.60
N ASP A 97 7.38 8.69 3.48
CA ASP A 97 7.31 9.34 2.17
C ASP A 97 5.87 9.58 1.75
N LEU A 98 4.99 8.61 2.02
CA LEU A 98 3.58 8.74 1.74
C LEU A 98 2.94 9.87 2.54
N LEU A 99 3.28 9.97 3.83
CA LEU A 99 2.80 11.06 4.66
C LEU A 99 3.24 12.41 4.12
N ALA A 100 4.50 12.52 3.71
CA ALA A 100 5.03 13.74 3.11
C ALA A 100 4.29 14.08 1.82
N ASP A 101 4.03 13.09 0.97
CA ASP A 101 3.30 13.29 -0.29
C ASP A 101 1.88 13.76 -0.04
N ILE A 102 1.18 13.18 0.93
CA ILE A 102 -0.18 13.57 1.27
C ILE A 102 -0.22 14.99 1.84
N PHE A 103 0.66 15.28 2.81
CA PHE A 103 0.69 16.60 3.44
C PHE A 103 1.23 17.66 2.49
N HIS A 104 2.08 17.28 1.56
CA HIS A 104 2.56 18.21 0.56
C HIS A 104 1.43 18.70 -0.36
N GLY A 105 0.45 17.85 -0.61
CA GLY A 105 -0.75 18.24 -1.33
C GLY A 105 -1.59 19.29 -0.59
N TYR A 106 -1.41 19.40 0.73
CA TYR A 106 -2.05 20.41 1.58
C TYR A 106 -1.03 21.40 2.13
N GLY A 107 0.21 21.36 1.62
CA GLY A 107 1.36 21.97 2.27
C GLY A 107 1.23 23.46 2.50
N ASP A 108 0.71 24.20 1.55
CA ASP A 108 0.58 25.64 1.66
C ASP A 108 -0.37 26.04 2.79
N ASN A 109 -1.23 25.13 3.19
CA ASN A 109 -2.22 25.38 4.24
C ASN A 109 -1.68 25.01 5.62
N ILE A 110 -0.56 24.34 5.68
CA ILE A 110 -0.01 23.82 6.92
C ILE A 110 1.15 24.69 7.42
N ALA A 111 1.64 25.49 6.60
CA ALA A 111 2.82 26.30 6.88
C ALA A 111 2.77 27.09 8.19
#